data_44ea68c314c86decfef43fb56208d081
#
_entry.id   44ea68c314c86decfef43fb56208d081
#
_cell.length_a   1.000
_cell.length_b   1.000
_cell.length_c   1.000
_cell.angle_alpha   90.00
_cell.angle_beta   90.00
_cell.angle_gamma   90.00
#
_symmetry.space_group_name_H-M   'P 1'
#
loop_
_entity.id
_entity.type
_entity.pdbx_description
1 polymer ?
#
loop_
_entity_poly.entity_id
_entity_poly.type
_entity_poly.pdbx_seq_one_letter_code
_entity_poly.pdbx_strand_id
1 'polypeptide(L)'
;MKKSLRELCTAIAICFCATGNLFATDNQFNTGHTMDKNLNLTKEWDKVFPQSDKVSHSKVTFRNRYGITLAADMYKPKHADGKLPAIAISGPFGAVKEQSSGLYAQELAERGFLTIAFDPSYTGESGGEPRYVASPDINTEDFCAAVDFLSTRDDVDAEHIGILGICGWGGMALNAAAIDTRIKATVTSTMYDMSRVNANGYFDAMDTDARYELRKQLNEQRTADAKYGSYALAGGLPDTLPDDAPQFLKDYYAYYKTKRGYHKRSLNSNGGWNKTSALSFINMPILSY
;
A
#
# COMPACT_ATOMS: atom_id res chain seq x y z
N MET A 1 -7.84 -43.81 25.71
CA MET A 1 -7.29 -42.48 26.03
C MET A 1 -6.97 -41.65 24.79
N LYS A 2 -7.93 -41.43 23.88
CA LYS A 2 -7.75 -40.56 22.66
C LYS A 2 -8.96 -39.65 22.43
N LYS A 3 -9.80 -39.39 23.43
CA LYS A 3 -10.97 -38.49 23.32
C LYS A 3 -10.79 -37.09 23.88
N SER A 4 -9.67 -36.77 24.54
CA SER A 4 -9.55 -35.52 25.31
C SER A 4 -8.96 -34.34 24.52
N LEU A 5 -8.31 -34.56 23.38
CA LEU A 5 -7.65 -33.47 22.67
C LEU A 5 -8.57 -32.75 21.67
N ARG A 6 -9.61 -33.40 21.17
CA ARG A 6 -10.60 -32.79 20.26
C ARG A 6 -11.62 -31.89 20.99
N GLU A 7 -11.94 -32.21 22.21
CA GLU A 7 -12.88 -31.42 23.01
C GLU A 7 -12.25 -30.15 23.61
N LEU A 8 -10.93 -30.16 23.82
CA LEU A 8 -10.21 -28.98 24.31
C LEU A 8 -10.03 -27.91 23.25
N CYS A 9 -9.87 -28.29 21.97
CA CYS A 9 -9.77 -27.32 20.86
C CYS A 9 -11.10 -26.66 20.50
N THR A 10 -12.24 -27.32 20.77
CA THR A 10 -13.59 -26.78 20.53
C THR A 10 -14.01 -25.78 21.60
N ALA A 11 -13.52 -25.92 22.83
CA ALA A 11 -13.88 -25.03 23.94
C ALA A 11 -13.17 -23.65 23.87
N ILE A 12 -12.04 -23.54 23.21
CA ILE A 12 -11.30 -22.27 23.10
C ILE A 12 -11.82 -21.40 21.94
N ALA A 13 -12.45 -21.99 20.91
CA ALA A 13 -13.04 -21.26 19.80
C ALA A 13 -14.42 -20.65 20.08
N ILE A 14 -15.11 -21.07 21.15
CA ILE A 14 -16.49 -20.63 21.45
C ILE A 14 -16.54 -19.43 22.41
N CYS A 15 -15.43 -19.02 23.01
CA CYS A 15 -15.44 -17.94 24.01
C CYS A 15 -15.45 -16.52 23.43
N PHE A 16 -15.44 -16.36 22.09
CA PHE A 16 -15.45 -15.02 21.45
C PHE A 16 -16.75 -14.66 20.69
N CYS A 17 -17.75 -15.56 20.67
CA CYS A 17 -18.98 -15.33 19.91
C CYS A 17 -20.30 -15.36 20.71
N ALA A 18 -20.25 -15.36 22.01
CA ALA A 18 -21.50 -15.31 22.81
C ALA A 18 -21.33 -14.28 23.92
N THR A 19 -21.81 -13.13 23.70
CA THR A 19 -22.60 -12.26 24.56
C THR A 19 -22.61 -10.84 24.02
N GLY A 20 -23.76 -10.43 23.69
CA GLY A 20 -24.25 -9.21 24.21
C GLY A 20 -24.58 -8.20 23.16
N ASN A 21 -25.85 -8.00 22.98
CA ASN A 21 -26.40 -6.70 22.66
C ASN A 21 -25.76 -5.66 23.58
N LEU A 22 -24.65 -5.09 23.17
CA LEU A 22 -24.13 -3.87 23.74
C LEU A 22 -24.82 -2.74 23.02
N PHE A 23 -25.69 -2.09 23.75
CA PHE A 23 -26.33 -0.83 23.43
C PHE A 23 -25.36 0.09 22.70
N ALA A 24 -25.75 0.47 21.48
CA ALA A 24 -25.18 1.63 20.84
C ALA A 24 -25.47 2.84 21.73
N THR A 25 -24.51 3.21 22.55
CA THR A 25 -24.48 4.58 23.06
C THR A 25 -24.21 5.45 21.84
N ASP A 26 -25.05 6.46 21.62
CA ASP A 26 -24.87 7.51 20.64
C ASP A 26 -23.50 8.15 20.82
N ASN A 27 -22.47 7.53 20.31
CA ASN A 27 -21.22 8.19 20.02
C ASN A 27 -21.49 9.03 18.77
N GLN A 28 -21.60 10.31 18.93
CA GLN A 28 -21.53 11.26 17.85
C GLN A 28 -20.25 10.99 17.07
N PHE A 29 -20.36 10.21 16.01
CA PHE A 29 -19.30 10.11 15.01
C PHE A 29 -19.12 11.50 14.45
N ASN A 30 -18.02 12.12 14.80
CA ASN A 30 -17.63 13.39 14.22
C ASN A 30 -17.33 13.14 12.74
N THR A 31 -18.32 13.34 11.87
CA THR A 31 -18.27 13.09 10.41
C THR A 31 -17.42 14.11 9.66
N GLY A 32 -16.62 14.90 10.37
CA GLY A 32 -15.65 15.79 9.75
C GLY A 32 -14.41 15.00 9.31
N HIS A 33 -14.34 14.61 8.04
CA HIS A 33 -13.05 14.34 7.38
C HIS A 33 -12.24 15.63 7.32
N THR A 34 -11.78 16.12 8.47
CA THR A 34 -10.82 17.22 8.51
C THR A 34 -9.50 16.67 8.00
N MET A 35 -9.00 17.25 6.90
CA MET A 35 -7.64 17.01 6.47
C MET A 35 -6.70 17.16 7.67
N ASP A 36 -5.86 16.16 7.92
CA ASP A 36 -4.88 16.25 9.00
C ASP A 36 -3.98 17.45 8.70
N LYS A 37 -4.01 18.44 9.58
CA LYS A 37 -3.26 19.70 9.43
C LYS A 37 -1.74 19.48 9.40
N ASN A 38 -1.30 18.27 9.71
CA ASN A 38 0.12 17.90 9.79
C ASN A 38 0.70 17.35 8.47
N LEU A 39 -0.13 17.06 7.44
CA LEU A 39 0.38 16.64 6.14
C LEU A 39 0.63 17.83 5.22
N ASN A 40 1.82 17.86 4.62
CA ASN A 40 2.19 18.88 3.64
C ASN A 40 1.82 18.41 2.22
N LEU A 41 0.56 18.62 1.83
CA LEU A 41 0.07 18.21 0.51
C LEU A 41 0.42 19.24 -0.56
N THR A 42 1.00 18.77 -1.66
CA THR A 42 1.33 19.58 -2.84
C THR A 42 0.06 20.04 -3.54
N LYS A 43 -0.09 21.34 -3.79
CA LYS A 43 -1.26 21.92 -4.46
C LYS A 43 -1.15 21.92 -5.98
N GLU A 44 0.07 21.85 -6.51
CA GLU A 44 0.35 21.87 -7.93
C GLU A 44 0.18 20.49 -8.56
N TRP A 45 0.03 20.47 -9.89
CA TRP A 45 0.04 19.24 -10.67
C TRP A 45 1.49 18.78 -10.87
N ASP A 46 1.99 17.97 -9.94
CA ASP A 46 3.36 17.44 -9.95
C ASP A 46 3.44 15.97 -10.42
N LYS A 47 2.45 15.53 -11.17
CA LYS A 47 2.36 14.16 -11.68
C LYS A 47 3.20 13.96 -12.94
N VAL A 48 3.66 12.74 -13.17
CA VAL A 48 4.48 12.38 -14.34
C VAL A 48 3.67 12.16 -15.62
N PHE A 49 2.38 12.47 -15.58
CA PHE A 49 1.44 12.38 -16.71
C PHE A 49 0.60 13.65 -16.82
N PRO A 50 0.06 13.97 -18.01
CA PRO A 50 -0.75 15.15 -18.22
C PRO A 50 -2.11 15.03 -17.50
N GLN A 51 -2.65 16.16 -17.07
CA GLN A 51 -3.98 16.22 -16.50
C GLN A 51 -5.04 16.05 -17.60
N SER A 52 -6.02 15.17 -17.36
CA SER A 52 -7.17 14.99 -18.25
C SER A 52 -8.19 16.12 -18.06
N ASP A 53 -8.76 16.58 -19.16
CA ASP A 53 -9.88 17.53 -19.16
C ASP A 53 -11.25 16.88 -18.92
N LYS A 54 -11.34 15.54 -18.94
CA LYS A 54 -12.59 14.78 -18.73
C LYS A 54 -12.90 14.49 -17.27
N VAL A 55 -11.90 14.62 -16.39
CA VAL A 55 -12.06 14.32 -14.97
C VAL A 55 -11.77 15.54 -14.09
N SER A 56 -12.43 15.60 -12.94
CA SER A 56 -12.05 16.48 -11.84
C SER A 56 -11.03 15.77 -10.96
N HIS A 57 -10.09 16.53 -10.40
CA HIS A 57 -9.07 16.04 -9.48
C HIS A 57 -9.12 16.82 -8.17
N SER A 58 -8.96 16.12 -7.06
CA SER A 58 -8.78 16.73 -5.73
C SER A 58 -7.90 15.86 -4.85
N LYS A 59 -7.18 16.48 -3.93
CA LYS A 59 -6.49 15.73 -2.87
C LYS A 59 -7.44 15.43 -1.73
N VAL A 60 -7.36 14.22 -1.22
CA VAL A 60 -8.13 13.75 -0.06
C VAL A 60 -7.21 13.07 0.93
N THR A 61 -7.66 12.97 2.18
CA THR A 61 -6.95 12.22 3.22
C THR A 61 -7.94 11.33 3.95
N PHE A 62 -7.46 10.19 4.41
CA PHE A 62 -8.20 9.28 5.27
C PHE A 62 -7.22 8.61 6.24
N ARG A 63 -7.75 7.96 7.27
CA ARG A 63 -6.92 7.39 8.33
C ARG A 63 -7.11 5.89 8.39
N ASN A 64 -6.02 5.13 8.51
CA ASN A 64 -6.09 3.70 8.76
C ASN A 64 -6.33 3.40 10.24
N ARG A 65 -6.64 2.15 10.59
CA ARG A 65 -6.91 1.73 11.98
C ARG A 65 -5.72 1.88 12.92
N TYR A 66 -4.51 2.02 12.39
CA TYR A 66 -3.29 2.31 13.17
C TYR A 66 -3.10 3.80 13.45
N GLY A 67 -4.03 4.64 13.01
CA GLY A 67 -4.00 6.09 13.23
C GLY A 67 -3.11 6.86 12.26
N ILE A 68 -2.59 6.20 11.21
CA ILE A 68 -1.78 6.85 10.19
C ILE A 68 -2.69 7.52 9.17
N THR A 69 -2.46 8.80 8.90
CA THR A 69 -3.20 9.54 7.87
C THR A 69 -2.56 9.31 6.51
N LEU A 70 -3.36 8.83 5.56
CA LEU A 70 -2.97 8.59 4.18
C LEU A 70 -3.39 9.74 3.29
N ALA A 71 -2.52 10.08 2.33
CA ALA A 71 -2.79 11.08 1.30
C ALA A 71 -3.13 10.39 -0.02
N ALA A 72 -4.17 10.85 -0.69
CA ALA A 72 -4.60 10.34 -1.97
C ALA A 72 -4.96 11.46 -2.95
N ASP A 73 -4.82 11.15 -4.23
CA ASP A 73 -5.39 11.89 -5.35
C ASP A 73 -6.69 11.22 -5.77
N MET A 74 -7.79 11.94 -5.68
CA MET A 74 -9.11 11.48 -6.10
C MET A 74 -9.45 12.05 -7.48
N TYR A 75 -9.94 11.18 -8.36
CA TYR A 75 -10.39 11.52 -9.70
C TYR A 75 -11.85 11.12 -9.87
N LYS A 76 -12.64 12.00 -10.47
CA LYS A 76 -14.07 11.77 -10.72
C LYS A 76 -14.43 12.26 -12.12
N PRO A 77 -15.25 11.52 -12.90
CA PRO A 77 -15.76 12.03 -14.17
C PRO A 77 -16.49 13.37 -14.00
N LYS A 78 -16.23 14.35 -14.86
CA LYS A 78 -16.86 15.69 -14.75
C LYS A 78 -18.39 15.67 -14.96
N HIS A 79 -18.89 14.72 -15.75
CA HIS A 79 -20.30 14.61 -16.12
C HIS A 79 -20.91 13.29 -15.60
N ALA A 80 -20.72 13.05 -14.30
CA ALA A 80 -21.27 11.85 -13.67
C ALA A 80 -22.55 12.19 -12.92
N ASP A 81 -23.59 11.41 -13.15
CA ASP A 81 -24.85 11.48 -12.45
C ASP A 81 -24.97 10.32 -11.45
N GLY A 82 -25.50 10.62 -10.26
CA GLY A 82 -25.73 9.65 -9.21
C GLY A 82 -24.45 9.11 -8.54
N LYS A 83 -24.57 7.94 -7.92
CA LYS A 83 -23.48 7.24 -7.26
C LYS A 83 -22.65 6.45 -8.26
N LEU A 84 -21.33 6.50 -8.09
CA LEU A 84 -20.38 5.84 -8.98
C LEU A 84 -19.80 4.59 -8.35
N PRO A 85 -19.51 3.52 -9.13
CA PRO A 85 -18.60 2.49 -8.70
C PRO A 85 -17.22 3.10 -8.45
N ALA A 86 -16.51 2.58 -7.46
CA ALA A 86 -15.24 3.19 -7.03
C ALA A 86 -14.07 2.20 -7.03
N ILE A 87 -12.84 2.72 -7.23
CA ILE A 87 -11.62 1.91 -7.23
C ILE A 87 -10.54 2.63 -6.44
N ALA A 88 -9.95 1.91 -5.45
CA ALA A 88 -8.73 2.35 -4.76
C ALA A 88 -7.49 1.71 -5.40
N ILE A 89 -6.44 2.51 -5.65
CA ILE A 89 -5.28 2.11 -6.43
C ILE A 89 -4.01 2.47 -5.69
N SER A 90 -3.04 1.54 -5.61
CA SER A 90 -1.72 1.83 -5.08
C SER A 90 -0.61 1.00 -5.75
N GLY A 91 0.64 1.47 -5.61
CA GLY A 91 1.84 0.85 -6.17
C GLY A 91 2.40 1.58 -7.39
N PRO A 92 3.48 1.10 -7.96
CA PRO A 92 4.38 0.02 -7.53
C PRO A 92 5.06 0.22 -6.18
N PHE A 93 5.74 -0.82 -5.68
CA PHE A 93 6.53 -0.75 -4.46
C PHE A 93 7.64 0.31 -4.61
N GLY A 94 7.67 1.31 -3.73
CA GLY A 94 8.59 2.44 -3.83
C GLY A 94 8.16 3.60 -4.74
N ALA A 95 7.07 3.45 -5.47
CA ALA A 95 6.47 4.55 -6.23
C ALA A 95 5.57 5.43 -5.35
N VAL A 96 5.13 6.54 -5.90
CA VAL A 96 4.14 7.44 -5.29
C VAL A 96 2.92 7.60 -6.21
N LYS A 97 1.82 8.07 -5.64
CA LYS A 97 0.54 8.25 -6.34
C LYS A 97 0.61 9.19 -7.55
N GLU A 98 1.64 10.02 -7.66
CA GLU A 98 1.91 10.91 -8.79
C GLU A 98 2.50 10.18 -10.01
N GLN A 99 2.77 8.88 -9.89
CA GLN A 99 3.32 8.02 -10.95
C GLN A 99 2.23 7.09 -11.52
N SER A 100 2.54 5.81 -11.76
CA SER A 100 1.64 4.89 -12.46
C SER A 100 0.29 4.70 -11.80
N SER A 101 0.20 4.63 -10.46
CA SER A 101 -1.11 4.47 -9.79
C SER A 101 -2.05 5.66 -10.05
N GLY A 102 -1.52 6.88 -10.09
CA GLY A 102 -2.32 8.06 -10.46
C GLY A 102 -2.76 8.06 -11.92
N LEU A 103 -1.89 7.60 -12.84
CA LEU A 103 -2.28 7.43 -14.24
C LEU A 103 -3.41 6.41 -14.40
N TYR A 104 -3.29 5.25 -13.76
CA TYR A 104 -4.38 4.26 -13.74
C TYR A 104 -5.67 4.84 -13.16
N ALA A 105 -5.57 5.62 -12.08
CA ALA A 105 -6.73 6.25 -11.46
C ALA A 105 -7.41 7.24 -12.41
N GLN A 106 -6.66 8.12 -13.07
CA GLN A 106 -7.18 9.05 -14.04
C GLN A 106 -7.86 8.34 -15.22
N GLU A 107 -7.19 7.35 -15.80
CA GLU A 107 -7.70 6.57 -16.93
C GLU A 107 -8.99 5.79 -16.61
N LEU A 108 -9.11 5.24 -15.39
CA LEU A 108 -10.32 4.56 -14.94
C LEU A 108 -11.44 5.56 -14.62
N ALA A 109 -11.09 6.75 -14.13
CA ALA A 109 -12.09 7.80 -13.92
C ALA A 109 -12.68 8.30 -15.25
N GLU A 110 -11.90 8.38 -16.34
CA GLU A 110 -12.43 8.66 -17.68
C GLU A 110 -13.44 7.61 -18.17
N ARG A 111 -13.41 6.40 -17.61
CA ARG A 111 -14.28 5.28 -17.94
C ARG A 111 -15.49 5.15 -17.00
N GLY A 112 -15.71 6.14 -16.13
CA GLY A 112 -16.92 6.24 -15.32
C GLY A 112 -16.78 5.80 -13.86
N PHE A 113 -15.58 5.52 -13.37
CA PHE A 113 -15.36 5.20 -11.97
C PHE A 113 -14.99 6.45 -11.15
N LEU A 114 -15.36 6.50 -9.87
CA LEU A 114 -14.69 7.35 -8.92
C LEU A 114 -13.43 6.63 -8.45
N THR A 115 -12.28 7.23 -8.56
CA THR A 115 -11.02 6.56 -8.23
C THR A 115 -10.18 7.35 -7.25
N ILE A 116 -9.40 6.65 -6.43
CA ILE A 116 -8.36 7.22 -5.61
C ILE A 116 -7.03 6.51 -5.86
N ALA A 117 -5.97 7.28 -6.07
CA ALA A 117 -4.58 6.78 -6.00
C ALA A 117 -3.98 7.28 -4.69
N PHE A 118 -3.52 6.38 -3.81
CA PHE A 118 -3.00 6.76 -2.51
C PHE A 118 -1.53 6.42 -2.33
N ASP A 119 -0.82 7.26 -1.58
CA ASP A 119 0.48 6.91 -1.04
C ASP A 119 0.29 5.99 0.17
N PRO A 120 1.04 4.89 0.26
CA PRO A 120 1.01 4.03 1.43
C PRO A 120 1.50 4.73 2.70
N SER A 121 1.14 4.17 3.85
CA SER A 121 1.71 4.57 5.14
C SER A 121 3.25 4.72 5.05
N TYR A 122 3.79 5.72 5.70
CA TYR A 122 5.22 6.06 5.81
C TYR A 122 5.88 6.60 4.52
N THR A 123 5.16 6.74 3.42
CA THR A 123 5.75 7.13 2.13
C THR A 123 5.00 8.29 1.47
N GLY A 124 5.61 8.89 0.46
CA GLY A 124 5.01 9.98 -0.29
C GLY A 124 4.56 11.14 0.58
N GLU A 125 3.31 11.57 0.39
CA GLU A 125 2.63 12.59 1.20
C GLU A 125 1.87 12.01 2.39
N SER A 126 1.76 10.66 2.51
CA SER A 126 1.15 10.01 3.66
C SER A 126 2.00 10.13 4.92
N GLY A 127 1.35 10.08 6.06
CA GLY A 127 1.99 10.15 7.38
C GLY A 127 2.67 8.86 7.81
N GLY A 128 3.03 8.83 9.09
CA GLY A 128 3.70 7.71 9.76
C GLY A 128 5.19 7.93 9.96
N GLU A 129 5.67 7.51 11.14
CA GLU A 129 7.08 7.54 11.53
C GLU A 129 7.49 6.18 12.12
N PRO A 130 8.74 5.75 11.91
CA PRO A 130 9.76 6.40 11.08
C PRO A 130 9.40 6.32 9.58
N ARG A 131 9.93 7.26 8.79
CA ARG A 131 9.64 7.32 7.34
C ARG A 131 10.21 6.10 6.60
N TYR A 132 9.57 5.81 5.45
CA TYR A 132 10.02 4.81 4.47
C TYR A 132 9.95 3.36 4.96
N VAL A 133 9.15 3.10 5.98
CA VAL A 133 8.86 1.74 6.45
C VAL A 133 7.90 1.06 5.47
N ALA A 134 8.10 -0.24 5.27
CA ALA A 134 7.13 -1.12 4.62
C ALA A 134 6.78 -2.27 5.57
N SER A 135 5.50 -2.60 5.63
CA SER A 135 4.99 -3.71 6.43
C SER A 135 3.81 -4.35 5.72
N PRO A 136 3.82 -5.68 5.46
CA PRO A 136 2.72 -6.33 4.77
C PRO A 136 1.38 -6.16 5.49
N ASP A 137 1.36 -6.16 6.82
CA ASP A 137 0.13 -5.95 7.61
C ASP A 137 -0.41 -4.53 7.46
N ILE A 138 0.43 -3.51 7.73
CA ILE A 138 0.02 -2.11 7.66
C ILE A 138 -0.36 -1.72 6.23
N ASN A 139 0.40 -2.19 5.24
CA ASN A 139 0.15 -1.84 3.86
C ASN A 139 -1.07 -2.58 3.26
N THR A 140 -1.43 -3.75 3.76
CA THR A 140 -2.73 -4.41 3.49
C THR A 140 -3.87 -3.57 4.08
N GLU A 141 -3.71 -3.12 5.33
CA GLU A 141 -4.67 -2.24 5.99
C GLU A 141 -4.89 -0.91 5.26
N ASP A 142 -3.86 -0.36 4.61
CA ASP A 142 -4.00 0.88 3.84
C ASP A 142 -5.04 0.75 2.72
N PHE A 143 -5.19 -0.43 2.09
CA PHE A 143 -6.28 -0.71 1.15
C PHE A 143 -7.65 -0.78 1.85
N CYS A 144 -7.74 -1.45 3.00
CA CYS A 144 -8.99 -1.51 3.77
C CYS A 144 -9.44 -0.09 4.21
N ALA A 145 -8.52 0.74 4.65
CA ALA A 145 -8.79 2.14 5.00
C ALA A 145 -9.24 2.97 3.78
N ALA A 146 -8.70 2.69 2.60
CA ALA A 146 -9.16 3.31 1.36
C ALA A 146 -10.61 2.88 1.03
N VAL A 147 -10.97 1.62 1.29
CA VAL A 147 -12.35 1.12 1.16
C VAL A 147 -13.27 1.75 2.21
N ASP A 148 -12.83 1.95 3.45
CA ASP A 148 -13.56 2.69 4.48
C ASP A 148 -13.92 4.09 3.99
N PHE A 149 -12.92 4.82 3.48
CA PHE A 149 -13.11 6.16 2.93
C PHE A 149 -14.12 6.17 1.78
N LEU A 150 -13.99 5.26 0.82
CA LEU A 150 -14.90 5.19 -0.33
C LEU A 150 -16.32 4.81 0.09
N SER A 151 -16.48 3.87 1.03
CA SER A 151 -17.78 3.39 1.50
C SER A 151 -18.60 4.45 2.26
N THR A 152 -17.94 5.47 2.81
CA THR A 152 -18.60 6.54 3.57
C THR A 152 -19.00 7.75 2.72
N ARG A 153 -18.75 7.71 1.41
CA ARG A 153 -19.04 8.83 0.52
C ARG A 153 -20.43 8.74 -0.08
N ASP A 154 -21.11 9.87 -0.15
CA ASP A 154 -22.47 9.96 -0.72
C ASP A 154 -22.48 9.78 -2.25
N ASP A 155 -21.38 10.05 -2.93
CA ASP A 155 -21.22 9.94 -4.38
C ASP A 155 -20.63 8.60 -4.84
N VAL A 156 -20.44 7.63 -3.92
CA VAL A 156 -19.96 6.27 -4.20
C VAL A 156 -21.08 5.25 -4.02
N ASP A 157 -21.18 4.31 -4.96
CA ASP A 157 -21.94 3.10 -4.78
C ASP A 157 -21.13 2.09 -3.96
N ALA A 158 -21.43 1.99 -2.67
CA ALA A 158 -20.69 1.15 -1.72
C ALA A 158 -20.79 -0.36 -2.04
N GLU A 159 -21.78 -0.78 -2.85
CA GLU A 159 -21.89 -2.18 -3.30
C GLU A 159 -20.96 -2.48 -4.50
N HIS A 160 -20.31 -1.47 -5.08
CA HIS A 160 -19.44 -1.60 -6.23
C HIS A 160 -18.07 -0.96 -6.01
N ILE A 161 -17.35 -1.43 -4.99
CA ILE A 161 -15.98 -0.99 -4.69
C ILE A 161 -14.99 -2.06 -5.12
N GLY A 162 -14.01 -1.66 -5.93
CA GLY A 162 -12.87 -2.48 -6.33
C GLY A 162 -11.54 -1.91 -5.87
N ILE A 163 -10.50 -2.72 -5.96
CA ILE A 163 -9.11 -2.30 -5.69
C ILE A 163 -8.19 -2.75 -6.81
N LEU A 164 -7.12 -1.98 -7.03
CA LEU A 164 -6.07 -2.28 -7.98
C LEU A 164 -4.70 -2.13 -7.35
N GLY A 165 -3.94 -3.22 -7.29
CA GLY A 165 -2.57 -3.24 -6.81
C GLY A 165 -1.56 -3.42 -7.94
N ILE A 166 -0.52 -2.57 -8.00
CA ILE A 166 0.50 -2.63 -9.04
C ILE A 166 1.81 -3.15 -8.45
N CYS A 167 2.46 -4.11 -9.12
CA CYS A 167 3.75 -4.68 -8.74
C CYS A 167 3.67 -5.30 -7.32
N GLY A 168 4.54 -4.94 -6.39
CA GLY A 168 4.49 -5.43 -4.99
C GLY A 168 3.17 -5.12 -4.25
N TRP A 169 2.41 -4.13 -4.68
CA TRP A 169 1.09 -3.81 -4.12
C TRP A 169 -0.01 -4.74 -4.60
N GLY A 170 0.24 -5.55 -5.63
CA GLY A 170 -0.67 -6.61 -6.05
C GLY A 170 -0.92 -7.63 -4.94
N GLY A 171 0.14 -8.09 -4.25
CA GLY A 171 0.00 -9.00 -3.11
C GLY A 171 -0.76 -8.39 -1.94
N MET A 172 -0.54 -7.09 -1.63
CA MET A 172 -1.29 -6.38 -0.57
C MET A 172 -2.77 -6.24 -0.94
N ALA A 173 -3.08 -5.97 -2.21
CA ALA A 173 -4.46 -5.91 -2.69
C ALA A 173 -5.18 -7.26 -2.55
N LEU A 174 -4.52 -8.37 -2.89
CA LEU A 174 -5.09 -9.71 -2.71
C LEU A 174 -5.33 -10.04 -1.23
N ASN A 175 -4.38 -9.69 -0.34
CA ASN A 175 -4.58 -9.85 1.10
C ASN A 175 -5.76 -9.02 1.62
N ALA A 176 -5.91 -7.78 1.17
CA ALA A 176 -7.04 -6.94 1.53
C ALA A 176 -8.37 -7.55 1.05
N ALA A 177 -8.41 -8.04 -0.19
CA ALA A 177 -9.60 -8.71 -0.73
C ALA A 177 -9.97 -10.00 0.03
N ALA A 178 -8.98 -10.70 0.58
CA ALA A 178 -9.23 -11.92 1.36
C ALA A 178 -9.86 -11.65 2.73
N ILE A 179 -9.71 -10.45 3.28
CA ILE A 179 -10.20 -10.10 4.62
C ILE A 179 -11.33 -9.05 4.62
N ASP A 180 -11.51 -8.29 3.54
CA ASP A 180 -12.54 -7.24 3.45
C ASP A 180 -13.62 -7.62 2.42
N THR A 181 -14.77 -8.04 2.89
CA THR A 181 -15.90 -8.49 2.07
C THR A 181 -16.58 -7.37 1.27
N ARG A 182 -16.27 -6.11 1.53
CA ARG A 182 -16.76 -4.94 0.78
C ARG A 182 -16.06 -4.79 -0.57
N ILE A 183 -14.88 -5.40 -0.72
CA ILE A 183 -14.14 -5.42 -1.98
C ILE A 183 -14.81 -6.41 -2.93
N LYS A 184 -15.40 -5.90 -4.03
CA LYS A 184 -16.16 -6.73 -4.99
C LYS A 184 -15.32 -7.16 -6.21
N ALA A 185 -14.24 -6.44 -6.48
CA ALA A 185 -13.33 -6.76 -7.57
C ALA A 185 -11.90 -6.39 -7.21
N THR A 186 -10.96 -7.25 -7.57
CA THR A 186 -9.53 -7.00 -7.35
C THR A 186 -8.76 -7.23 -8.63
N VAL A 187 -7.95 -6.25 -8.99
CA VAL A 187 -7.05 -6.33 -10.14
C VAL A 187 -5.61 -6.23 -9.66
N THR A 188 -4.75 -7.11 -10.16
CA THR A 188 -3.31 -7.02 -9.96
C THR A 188 -2.62 -6.80 -11.30
N SER A 189 -1.74 -5.82 -11.36
CA SER A 189 -0.95 -5.53 -12.56
C SER A 189 0.52 -5.83 -12.26
N THR A 190 1.15 -6.72 -13.06
CA THR A 190 2.58 -7.08 -12.91
C THR A 190 2.96 -7.44 -11.46
N MET A 191 2.15 -8.27 -10.80
CA MET A 191 2.26 -8.58 -9.38
C MET A 191 3.60 -9.21 -9.00
N TYR A 192 4.14 -8.77 -7.86
CA TYR A 192 5.26 -9.40 -7.16
C TYR A 192 4.80 -9.96 -5.81
N ASP A 193 5.23 -11.19 -5.50
CA ASP A 193 5.20 -11.71 -4.14
C ASP A 193 6.38 -11.12 -3.35
N MET A 194 6.11 -10.05 -2.62
CA MET A 194 7.14 -9.33 -1.85
C MET A 194 7.73 -10.18 -0.72
N SER A 195 6.96 -11.12 -0.15
CA SER A 195 7.48 -12.03 0.86
C SER A 195 8.48 -13.01 0.26
N ARG A 196 8.15 -13.62 -0.88
CA ARG A 196 9.03 -14.54 -1.59
C ARG A 196 10.31 -13.85 -2.06
N VAL A 197 10.19 -12.66 -2.66
CA VAL A 197 11.37 -11.90 -3.12
C VAL A 197 12.30 -11.54 -1.96
N ASN A 198 11.75 -11.10 -0.82
CA ASN A 198 12.58 -10.78 0.35
C ASN A 198 13.16 -12.03 1.03
N ALA A 199 12.45 -13.15 0.99
CA ALA A 199 12.90 -14.40 1.62
C ALA A 199 13.88 -15.19 0.76
N ASN A 200 13.67 -15.24 -0.54
CA ASN A 200 14.39 -16.14 -1.46
C ASN A 200 15.20 -15.39 -2.53
N GLY A 201 15.10 -14.06 -2.60
CA GLY A 201 15.70 -13.25 -3.66
C GLY A 201 14.94 -13.37 -4.99
N TYR A 202 15.40 -12.63 -5.99
CA TYR A 202 14.87 -12.75 -7.34
C TYR A 202 15.16 -14.16 -7.90
N PHE A 203 14.16 -14.78 -8.51
CA PHE A 203 14.25 -16.12 -9.11
C PHE A 203 14.58 -17.23 -8.08
N ASP A 204 14.29 -17.01 -6.80
CA ASP A 204 14.60 -17.90 -5.68
C ASP A 204 16.12 -18.24 -5.59
N ALA A 205 16.97 -17.29 -5.91
CA ALA A 205 18.41 -17.48 -5.98
C ALA A 205 19.12 -17.59 -4.61
N MET A 206 18.39 -17.32 -3.51
CA MET A 206 18.93 -17.37 -2.15
C MET A 206 18.68 -18.74 -1.51
N ASP A 207 19.75 -19.43 -1.16
CA ASP A 207 19.71 -20.65 -0.35
C ASP A 207 19.52 -20.34 1.15
N THR A 208 19.51 -21.38 1.98
CA THR A 208 19.31 -21.29 3.42
C THR A 208 20.39 -20.47 4.11
N ASP A 209 21.65 -20.60 3.69
CA ASP A 209 22.79 -19.91 4.31
C ASP A 209 22.77 -18.43 3.95
N ALA A 210 22.50 -18.08 2.68
CA ALA A 210 22.34 -16.72 2.23
C ALA A 210 21.17 -16.01 2.96
N ARG A 211 20.04 -16.73 3.18
CA ARG A 211 18.92 -16.22 3.98
C ARG A 211 19.27 -16.00 5.44
N TYR A 212 20.07 -16.86 6.03
CA TYR A 212 20.55 -16.67 7.40
C TYR A 212 21.47 -15.44 7.50
N GLU A 213 22.44 -15.32 6.61
CA GLU A 213 23.36 -14.17 6.59
C GLU A 213 22.61 -12.84 6.34
N LEU A 214 21.60 -12.83 5.46
CA LEU A 214 20.75 -11.65 5.28
C LEU A 214 20.08 -11.24 6.60
N ARG A 215 19.46 -12.18 7.32
CA ARG A 215 18.80 -11.89 8.60
C ARG A 215 19.82 -11.38 9.65
N LYS A 216 21.00 -11.95 9.69
CA LYS A 216 22.08 -11.51 10.57
C LYS A 216 22.45 -10.06 10.29
N GLN A 217 22.70 -9.69 9.04
CA GLN A 217 22.99 -8.32 8.62
C GLN A 217 21.86 -7.35 8.96
N LEU A 218 20.60 -7.76 8.77
CA LEU A 218 19.44 -6.94 9.13
C LEU A 218 19.30 -6.75 10.64
N ASN A 219 19.65 -7.76 11.46
CA ASN A 219 19.64 -7.64 12.91
C ASN A 219 20.80 -6.79 13.43
N GLU A 220 21.95 -6.85 12.80
CA GLU A 220 23.08 -5.93 13.08
C GLU A 220 22.68 -4.48 12.76
N GLN A 221 21.98 -4.27 11.63
CA GLN A 221 21.43 -2.95 11.30
C GLN A 221 20.42 -2.47 12.34
N ARG A 222 19.50 -3.33 12.82
CA ARG A 222 18.57 -2.96 13.90
C ARG A 222 19.30 -2.49 15.17
N THR A 223 20.39 -3.16 15.51
CA THR A 223 21.22 -2.76 16.66
C THR A 223 21.84 -1.39 16.43
N ALA A 224 22.33 -1.12 15.22
CA ALA A 224 22.87 0.19 14.86
C ALA A 224 21.79 1.28 14.87
N ASP A 225 20.62 1.01 14.28
CA ASP A 225 19.49 1.94 14.27
C ASP A 225 19.05 2.31 15.69
N ALA A 226 18.95 1.32 16.59
CA ALA A 226 18.60 1.54 17.99
C ALA A 226 19.67 2.36 18.75
N LYS A 227 20.95 2.11 18.44
CA LYS A 227 22.07 2.80 19.09
C LYS A 227 22.17 4.27 18.68
N TYR A 228 21.93 4.55 17.39
CA TYR A 228 22.19 5.88 16.82
C TYR A 228 20.91 6.72 16.63
N GLY A 229 19.72 6.14 16.81
CA GLY A 229 18.44 6.81 16.60
C GLY A 229 18.20 7.21 15.13
N SER A 230 18.80 6.48 14.18
CA SER A 230 18.72 6.73 12.75
C SER A 230 18.47 5.43 12.00
N TYR A 231 17.94 5.52 10.79
CA TYR A 231 17.55 4.36 9.99
C TYR A 231 18.32 4.34 8.68
N ALA A 232 18.99 3.22 8.37
CA ALA A 232 19.59 3.01 7.07
C ALA A 232 18.53 2.74 6.00
N LEU A 233 18.75 3.26 4.80
CA LEU A 233 17.90 3.02 3.63
C LEU A 233 18.55 2.00 2.70
N ALA A 234 17.74 1.23 2.00
CA ALA A 234 18.15 0.25 1.00
C ALA A 234 17.07 0.05 -0.09
N GLY A 235 17.42 -0.61 -1.18
CA GLY A 235 16.47 -1.02 -2.22
C GLY A 235 16.05 0.06 -3.21
N GLY A 236 16.65 1.25 -3.18
CA GLY A 236 16.52 2.25 -4.24
C GLY A 236 17.36 1.91 -5.46
N LEU A 237 17.02 2.50 -6.61
CA LEU A 237 17.84 2.39 -7.80
C LEU A 237 19.12 3.21 -7.65
N PRO A 238 20.28 2.71 -8.10
CA PRO A 238 21.55 3.45 -8.06
C PRO A 238 21.49 4.69 -8.96
N ASP A 239 22.33 5.68 -8.69
CA ASP A 239 22.43 6.88 -9.54
C ASP A 239 23.10 6.59 -10.88
N THR A 240 23.96 5.59 -10.91
CA THR A 240 24.59 5.09 -12.14
C THR A 240 24.37 3.59 -12.23
N LEU A 241 23.89 3.15 -13.37
CA LEU A 241 23.62 1.74 -13.64
C LEU A 241 24.90 1.05 -14.15
N PRO A 242 25.29 -0.13 -13.64
CA PRO A 242 26.36 -0.93 -14.22
C PRO A 242 26.05 -1.35 -15.66
N ASP A 243 27.08 -1.44 -16.51
CA ASP A 243 26.91 -1.81 -17.92
C ASP A 243 26.31 -3.22 -18.10
N ASP A 244 26.65 -4.14 -17.21
CA ASP A 244 26.17 -5.53 -17.16
C ASP A 244 24.86 -5.70 -16.39
N ALA A 245 24.19 -4.60 -15.99
CA ALA A 245 22.93 -4.66 -15.26
C ALA A 245 21.87 -5.50 -16.01
N PRO A 246 21.10 -6.34 -15.31
CA PRO A 246 19.99 -7.09 -15.90
C PRO A 246 18.96 -6.19 -16.59
N GLN A 247 18.31 -6.69 -17.65
CA GLN A 247 17.38 -5.89 -18.45
C GLN A 247 16.27 -5.26 -17.61
N PHE A 248 15.66 -6.01 -16.67
CA PHE A 248 14.61 -5.46 -15.81
C PHE A 248 15.08 -4.26 -14.98
N LEU A 249 16.35 -4.24 -14.55
CA LEU A 249 16.91 -3.11 -13.80
C LEU A 249 17.15 -1.91 -14.73
N LYS A 250 17.54 -2.15 -15.98
CA LYS A 250 17.64 -1.11 -17.02
C LYS A 250 16.28 -0.48 -17.30
N ASP A 251 15.22 -1.29 -17.37
CA ASP A 251 13.85 -0.82 -17.60
C ASP A 251 13.34 0.02 -16.43
N TYR A 252 13.60 -0.40 -15.18
CA TYR A 252 13.26 0.39 -13.98
C TYR A 252 14.01 1.71 -13.94
N TYR A 253 15.30 1.69 -14.26
CA TYR A 253 16.12 2.89 -14.33
C TYR A 253 15.60 3.86 -15.39
N ALA A 254 15.29 3.36 -16.59
CA ALA A 254 14.73 4.15 -17.68
C ALA A 254 13.39 4.81 -17.34
N TYR A 255 12.62 4.25 -16.40
CA TYR A 255 11.41 4.88 -15.88
C TYR A 255 11.72 5.82 -14.71
N TYR A 256 12.25 5.31 -13.60
CA TYR A 256 12.34 6.04 -12.34
C TYR A 256 13.44 7.10 -12.27
N LYS A 257 14.50 6.98 -13.07
CA LYS A 257 15.64 7.90 -13.06
C LYS A 257 15.65 8.87 -14.24
N THR A 258 14.63 8.85 -15.09
CA THR A 258 14.51 9.76 -16.25
C THR A 258 13.22 10.57 -16.17
N LYS A 259 13.06 11.56 -17.04
CA LYS A 259 11.85 12.40 -17.16
C LYS A 259 10.57 11.60 -17.40
N ARG A 260 10.68 10.32 -17.79
CA ARG A 260 9.53 9.46 -18.06
C ARG A 260 8.70 9.19 -16.81
N GLY A 261 9.32 9.00 -15.65
CA GLY A 261 8.63 8.64 -14.42
C GLY A 261 9.34 9.08 -13.14
N TYR A 262 10.40 9.90 -13.25
CA TYR A 262 11.07 10.44 -12.07
C TYR A 262 10.11 11.27 -11.23
N HIS A 263 10.10 11.00 -9.92
CA HIS A 263 9.39 11.84 -8.96
C HIS A 263 10.21 11.99 -7.67
N LYS A 264 10.30 13.22 -7.17
CA LYS A 264 11.15 13.56 -6.01
C LYS A 264 10.81 12.81 -4.72
N ARG A 265 9.55 12.40 -4.55
CA ARG A 265 9.08 11.65 -3.36
C ARG A 265 9.13 10.13 -3.55
N SER A 266 9.38 9.65 -4.77
CA SER A 266 9.48 8.20 -5.04
C SER A 266 10.77 7.63 -4.49
N LEU A 267 10.67 6.54 -3.73
CA LEU A 267 11.84 5.82 -3.18
C LEU A 267 12.65 5.13 -4.29
N ASN A 268 12.01 4.79 -5.40
CA ASN A 268 12.70 4.25 -6.57
C ASN A 268 13.51 5.31 -7.31
N SER A 269 13.08 6.57 -7.27
CA SER A 269 13.82 7.69 -7.86
C SER A 269 14.92 8.22 -6.92
N ASN A 270 14.64 8.27 -5.62
CA ASN A 270 15.52 8.88 -4.61
C ASN A 270 15.53 8.07 -3.32
N GLY A 271 16.66 7.54 -2.94
CA GLY A 271 16.84 6.87 -1.65
C GLY A 271 16.48 5.39 -1.68
N GLY A 272 15.52 4.98 -0.89
CA GLY A 272 15.12 3.59 -0.72
C GLY A 272 14.23 3.42 0.50
N TRP A 273 13.92 2.19 0.83
CA TRP A 273 13.15 1.81 1.99
C TRP A 273 14.01 1.75 3.25
N ASN A 274 13.39 1.93 4.42
CA ASN A 274 14.00 1.56 5.68
C ASN A 274 14.47 0.10 5.58
N LYS A 275 15.79 -0.10 5.67
CA LYS A 275 16.46 -1.38 5.35
C LYS A 275 15.89 -2.55 6.14
N THR A 276 15.55 -2.33 7.42
CA THR A 276 15.04 -3.37 8.30
C THR A 276 13.57 -3.75 8.02
N SER A 277 12.86 -3.03 7.15
CA SER A 277 11.53 -3.42 6.67
C SER A 277 11.51 -4.80 6.02
N ALA A 278 12.62 -5.25 5.43
CA ALA A 278 12.75 -6.59 4.85
C ALA A 278 12.40 -7.70 5.87
N LEU A 279 12.71 -7.50 7.17
CA LEU A 279 12.36 -8.45 8.23
C LEU A 279 10.86 -8.70 8.37
N SER A 280 10.03 -7.71 8.03
CA SER A 280 8.57 -7.86 8.07
C SER A 280 8.02 -8.77 6.97
N PHE A 281 8.76 -8.92 5.88
CA PHE A 281 8.34 -9.73 4.73
C PHE A 281 8.88 -11.17 4.76
N ILE A 282 10.07 -11.38 5.31
CA ILE A 282 10.81 -12.67 5.21
C ILE A 282 10.00 -13.86 5.74
N ASN A 283 9.15 -13.67 6.76
CA ASN A 283 8.39 -14.73 7.39
C ASN A 283 6.87 -14.50 7.36
N MET A 284 6.40 -13.48 6.67
CA MET A 284 4.98 -13.26 6.47
C MET A 284 4.55 -13.93 5.18
N PRO A 285 3.72 -14.98 5.21
CA PRO A 285 3.14 -15.50 3.98
C PRO A 285 2.15 -14.46 3.46
N ILE A 286 2.51 -13.78 2.39
CA ILE A 286 1.52 -13.24 1.47
C ILE A 286 0.99 -14.45 0.73
N LEU A 287 -0.33 -14.56 0.61
CA LEU A 287 -0.99 -15.71 -0.02
C LEU A 287 -0.19 -16.15 -1.26
N SER A 288 0.35 -17.37 -1.25
CA SER A 288 0.90 -17.98 -2.45
C SER A 288 -0.26 -18.46 -3.31
N TYR A 289 -0.40 -17.92 -4.48
CA TYR A 289 -1.41 -18.27 -5.49
C TYR A 289 -0.85 -19.22 -6.51
#